data_68fbe9578be6a2bf0c1e2b13ec6f9331
#
_entry.id   68fbe9578be6a2bf0c1e2b13ec6f9331
#
_cell.length_a   1.000
_cell.length_b   1.000
_cell.length_c   1.000
_cell.angle_alpha   90.00
_cell.angle_beta   90.00
_cell.angle_gamma   90.00
#
_symmetry.space_group_name_H-M   'P 1'
#
loop_
_entity.id
_entity.type
_entity.pdbx_description
1 polymer ?
#
loop_
_entity_poly.entity_id
_entity_poly.type
_entity_poly.pdbx_seq_one_letter_code
_entity_poly.pdbx_strand_id
1 'polypeptide(L)'
;MKPNLRDDLADATSLDHTVQALMTPAVQSVSPNTPLLRVAQIMSVEHIHHLPVIENERVVGVVSTLDVVSTMVNAVDEWDAR
;
A
#
# COMPACT_ATOMS: atom_id res chain seq x y z
N MET A 1 -29.35 6.48 11.89
CA MET A 1 -28.40 5.47 12.10
C MET A 1 -27.79 5.06 10.80
N LYS A 2 -26.59 4.77 10.94
CA LYS A 2 -25.89 4.28 9.82
C LYS A 2 -26.49 2.96 9.40
N PRO A 3 -26.79 2.81 8.16
CA PRO A 3 -27.23 1.52 7.72
C PRO A 3 -26.14 0.51 8.01
N ASN A 4 -26.52 -0.64 8.44
CA ASN A 4 -25.55 -1.67 8.62
C ASN A 4 -25.18 -2.23 7.25
N LEU A 5 -24.22 -3.09 7.25
CA LEU A 5 -23.73 -3.67 6.01
C LEU A 5 -24.83 -4.37 5.24
N ARG A 6 -25.77 -4.96 5.96
CA ARG A 6 -26.83 -5.68 5.33
C ARG A 6 -27.73 -4.74 4.54
N ASP A 7 -27.99 -3.55 5.09
CA ASP A 7 -28.79 -2.57 4.36
C ASP A 7 -28.05 -2.12 3.10
N ASP A 8 -26.76 -1.94 3.19
CA ASP A 8 -25.96 -1.57 2.03
C ASP A 8 -26.03 -2.65 0.96
N LEU A 9 -25.97 -3.89 1.38
CA LEU A 9 -26.02 -4.99 0.43
C LEU A 9 -27.38 -5.11 -0.21
N ALA A 10 -28.43 -4.69 0.48
CA ALA A 10 -29.78 -4.74 -0.08
C ALA A 10 -30.01 -3.62 -1.08
N ASP A 11 -29.19 -2.60 -1.06
CA ASP A 11 -29.32 -1.49 -1.98
C ASP A 11 -28.68 -1.88 -3.32
N ALA A 12 -29.52 -2.00 -4.34
CA ALA A 12 -29.05 -2.39 -5.64
C ALA A 12 -28.00 -1.43 -6.18
N THR A 13 -28.10 -0.16 -5.83
CA THR A 13 -27.13 0.83 -6.28
C THR A 13 -25.74 0.53 -5.73
N SER A 14 -25.68 0.15 -4.45
CA SER A 14 -24.40 -0.21 -3.86
C SER A 14 -23.78 -1.40 -4.55
N LEU A 15 -24.61 -2.36 -4.92
CA LEU A 15 -24.10 -3.57 -5.55
C LEU A 15 -23.60 -3.33 -6.97
N ASP A 16 -24.07 -2.25 -7.59
CA ASP A 16 -23.66 -1.92 -8.94
C ASP A 16 -22.33 -1.19 -8.99
N HIS A 17 -21.81 -0.75 -7.85
CA HIS A 17 -20.56 -0.04 -7.85
C HIS A 17 -19.40 -1.00 -8.06
N THR A 18 -18.40 -0.53 -8.80
CA THR A 18 -17.19 -1.30 -9.00
C THR A 18 -16.10 -0.76 -8.09
N VAL A 19 -15.04 -1.54 -7.94
CA VAL A 19 -13.88 -1.10 -7.18
C VAL A 19 -13.32 0.18 -7.79
N GLN A 20 -13.36 0.30 -9.10
CA GLN A 20 -12.84 1.50 -9.77
C GLN A 20 -13.56 2.75 -9.30
N ALA A 21 -14.86 2.67 -9.03
CA ALA A 21 -15.63 3.82 -8.59
C ALA A 21 -15.27 4.27 -7.18
N LEU A 22 -14.76 3.34 -6.38
CA LEU A 22 -14.48 3.60 -4.96
C LEU A 22 -13.01 3.82 -4.66
N MET A 23 -12.14 3.34 -5.51
CA MET A 23 -10.71 3.37 -5.21
C MET A 23 -10.11 4.75 -5.43
N THR A 24 -9.03 5.01 -4.71
CA THR A 24 -8.16 6.14 -5.01
C THR A 24 -7.12 5.64 -6.01
N PRO A 25 -6.98 6.32 -7.15
CA PRO A 25 -5.97 5.88 -8.12
C PRO A 25 -4.58 5.85 -7.49
N ALA A 26 -3.83 4.82 -7.80
CA ALA A 26 -2.46 4.73 -7.34
C ALA A 26 -1.60 5.65 -8.19
N VAL A 27 -1.11 6.73 -7.58
CA VAL A 27 -0.27 7.68 -8.30
C VAL A 27 1.20 7.34 -8.14
N GLN A 28 1.54 6.42 -7.22
CA GLN A 28 2.91 6.02 -6.98
C GLN A 28 2.99 4.50 -6.97
N SER A 29 4.06 3.99 -7.54
CA SER A 29 4.38 2.58 -7.48
C SER A 29 5.89 2.45 -7.51
N VAL A 30 6.38 1.28 -7.17
CA VAL A 30 7.80 1.02 -7.18
C VAL A 30 8.05 -0.31 -7.91
N SER A 31 9.29 -0.56 -8.25
CA SER A 31 9.68 -1.83 -8.85
C SER A 31 10.38 -2.67 -7.80
N PRO A 32 10.57 -3.97 -8.07
CA PRO A 32 11.33 -4.81 -7.14
C PRO A 32 12.75 -4.33 -6.90
N ASN A 33 13.28 -3.52 -7.80
CA ASN A 33 14.67 -3.04 -7.70
C ASN A 33 14.76 -1.64 -7.11
N THR A 34 13.66 -1.04 -6.71
CA THR A 34 13.68 0.29 -6.11
C THR A 34 14.37 0.22 -4.75
N PRO A 35 15.36 1.08 -4.50
CA PRO A 35 16.05 1.07 -3.20
C PRO A 35 15.09 1.35 -2.06
N LEU A 36 15.34 0.71 -0.93
CA LEU A 36 14.47 0.85 0.23
C LEU A 36 14.35 2.29 0.69
N LEU A 37 15.45 3.03 0.67
CA LEU A 37 15.41 4.43 1.07
C LEU A 37 14.47 5.24 0.18
N ARG A 38 14.45 4.94 -1.09
CA ARG A 38 13.55 5.63 -2.02
C ARG A 38 12.10 5.32 -1.69
N VAL A 39 11.81 4.07 -1.37
CA VAL A 39 10.46 3.66 -0.96
C VAL A 39 10.05 4.45 0.28
N ALA A 40 10.94 4.55 1.26
CA ALA A 40 10.66 5.28 2.49
C ALA A 40 10.39 6.75 2.20
N GLN A 41 11.15 7.36 1.30
CA GLN A 41 10.95 8.76 0.94
C GLN A 41 9.59 8.97 0.30
N ILE A 42 9.21 8.10 -0.61
CA ILE A 42 7.90 8.22 -1.27
C ILE A 42 6.78 8.11 -0.25
N MET A 43 6.86 7.14 0.64
CA MET A 43 5.83 6.95 1.66
C MET A 43 5.72 8.17 2.56
N SER A 44 6.85 8.75 2.93
CA SER A 44 6.87 9.90 3.83
C SER A 44 6.31 11.14 3.14
N VAL A 45 6.74 11.40 1.92
CA VAL A 45 6.32 12.62 1.21
C VAL A 45 4.86 12.53 0.81
N GLU A 46 4.42 11.38 0.35
CA GLU A 46 3.07 11.21 -0.16
C GLU A 46 2.09 10.79 0.92
N HIS A 47 2.55 10.55 2.14
CA HIS A 47 1.70 10.14 3.26
C HIS A 47 0.92 8.86 2.94
N ILE A 48 1.59 7.91 2.32
CA ILE A 48 0.97 6.64 1.97
C ILE A 48 1.64 5.52 2.74
N HIS A 49 0.86 4.50 3.07
CA HIS A 49 1.33 3.41 3.92
C HIS A 49 1.55 2.12 3.16
N HIS A 50 1.11 2.04 1.94
CA HIS A 50 1.25 0.85 1.10
C HIS A 50 1.55 1.30 -0.32
N LEU A 51 2.53 0.64 -0.94
CA LEU A 51 2.89 0.92 -2.32
C LEU A 51 2.84 -0.37 -3.12
N PRO A 52 2.17 -0.35 -4.27
CA PRO A 52 2.23 -1.50 -5.14
C PRO A 52 3.62 -1.62 -5.77
N VAL A 53 4.08 -2.84 -5.88
CA VAL A 53 5.33 -3.16 -6.55
C VAL A 53 4.96 -3.70 -7.92
N ILE A 54 5.46 -3.03 -8.95
CA ILE A 54 5.09 -3.31 -10.33
C ILE A 54 6.32 -3.78 -11.10
N GLU A 55 6.13 -4.85 -11.86
CA GLU A 55 7.16 -5.36 -12.74
C GLU A 55 6.48 -5.82 -14.01
N ASN A 56 7.00 -5.35 -15.15
CA ASN A 56 6.43 -5.70 -16.46
C ASN A 56 4.94 -5.38 -16.51
N GLU A 57 4.57 -4.22 -16.00
CA GLU A 57 3.19 -3.73 -16.02
C GLU A 57 2.21 -4.57 -15.22
N ARG A 58 2.74 -5.36 -14.28
CA ARG A 58 1.92 -6.19 -13.40
C ARG A 58 2.26 -5.92 -11.96
N VAL A 59 1.25 -5.96 -11.11
CA VAL A 59 1.49 -5.88 -9.67
C VAL A 59 2.01 -7.23 -9.22
N VAL A 60 3.24 -7.21 -8.69
CA VAL A 60 3.86 -8.43 -8.20
C VAL A 60 3.89 -8.47 -6.67
N GLY A 61 3.52 -7.37 -6.02
CA GLY A 61 3.48 -7.36 -4.56
C GLY A 61 3.05 -5.99 -4.05
N VAL A 62 3.03 -5.88 -2.73
CA VAL A 62 2.73 -4.63 -2.05
C VAL A 62 3.74 -4.51 -0.91
N VAL A 63 4.32 -3.33 -0.76
CA VAL A 63 5.21 -3.05 0.37
C VAL A 63 4.51 -2.08 1.30
N SER A 64 4.58 -2.34 2.60
CA SER A 64 3.96 -1.48 3.61
C SER A 64 5.01 -0.67 4.36
N THR A 65 4.55 0.38 5.02
CA THR A 65 5.42 1.16 5.89
C THR A 65 6.04 0.28 6.98
N LEU A 66 5.27 -0.66 7.49
CA LEU A 66 5.77 -1.55 8.52
C LEU A 66 6.91 -2.43 8.00
N ASP A 67 6.79 -2.89 6.76
CA ASP A 67 7.86 -3.66 6.14
C ASP A 67 9.15 -2.85 6.08
N VAL A 68 9.02 -1.58 5.68
CA VAL A 68 10.18 -0.70 5.57
C VAL A 68 10.82 -0.47 6.95
N VAL A 69 9.99 -0.15 7.94
CA VAL A 69 10.48 0.11 9.28
C VAL A 69 11.14 -1.12 9.87
N SER A 70 10.53 -2.30 9.71
CA SER A 70 11.08 -3.53 10.24
C SER A 70 12.44 -3.84 9.63
N THR A 71 12.58 -3.61 8.33
CA THR A 71 13.84 -3.84 7.65
C THR A 71 14.93 -2.90 8.16
N MET A 72 14.57 -1.65 8.37
CA MET A 72 15.52 -0.67 8.89
C MET A 72 15.97 -1.00 10.31
N VAL A 73 15.03 -1.42 11.15
CA VAL A 73 15.35 -1.78 12.52
C VAL A 73 16.29 -2.99 12.53
N ASN A 74 16.01 -3.99 11.69
CA ASN A 74 16.88 -5.15 11.61
C ASN A 74 18.29 -4.79 11.14
N ALA A 75 18.39 -3.86 10.22
CA ALA A 75 19.69 -3.43 9.73
C ALA A 75 20.49 -2.73 10.83
N VAL A 76 19.83 -1.93 11.66
CA VAL A 76 20.48 -1.26 12.78
C VAL A 76 20.95 -2.31 13.80
N ASP A 77 20.13 -3.29 14.11
CA ASP A 77 20.50 -4.34 15.04
C ASP A 77 21.71 -5.11 14.55
N GLU A 78 21.76 -5.43 13.26
CA GLU A 78 22.91 -6.11 12.69
C GLU A 78 24.17 -5.26 12.82
N TRP A 79 24.00 -3.98 12.63
CA TRP A 79 25.13 -3.07 12.71
C TRP A 79 25.65 -2.99 14.14
N ASP A 80 24.75 -2.90 15.10
CA ASP A 80 25.14 -2.80 16.51
C ASP A 80 25.78 -4.09 17.01
N ALA A 81 25.48 -5.21 16.41
CA ALA A 81 26.02 -6.49 16.82
C ALA A 81 27.51 -6.63 16.52
N ARG A 82 28.06 -5.73 15.76
CA ARG A 82 29.50 -5.76 15.48
C ARG A 82 30.30 -5.20 16.64
#